data_e7dc9dcd4608529ffacc31ce3ab1d565
#
_entry.id   e7dc9dcd4608529ffacc31ce3ab1d565
#
_cell.length_a   1.000
_cell.length_b   1.000
_cell.length_c   1.000
_cell.angle_alpha   90.00
_cell.angle_beta   90.00
_cell.angle_gamma   90.00
#
_symmetry.space_group_name_H-M   'P 1'
#
loop_
_entity.id
_entity.type
_entity.pdbx_description
1 polymer ?
#
loop_
_entity_poly.entity_id
_entity_poly.type
_entity_poly.pdbx_seq_one_letter_code
_entity_poly.pdbx_strand_id
1 'polypeptide(L)'
;MLKKLDIRNFTLIDHLEMALYPGFSVITGETGAGKSIVIGAIGLLLGNRADAKQVKRGCDKCIIEATFDLSIYHSDVLKDFFEDNDLDYEPEECLLRREVNVNGKSRAFINDTPVTLALMRELGEQLIDVHSQHQNLLLSKEDFQLNVVDIIARDRQQLADYRAAFAEYRSAQRRLDELREQIATSRDNEDFLRFQQKELSEANLASGEQEQLEQEAELMSHAEDIKRALHEADYGLSGDDTGIVNLTRSIAAQLRSVADVYPEAQELAERLESCFVELKDISQEIASKVDDVEYDPQRFNLITQRLDTIYTLQQKFHVQTVGELLDRLNGINAQLDNIDNSDEELQELERSVEKLHAVCVEKAVVLTDMRRKSATVVEQELSKLLVPLGIPKVRFKVDVSPADLSTNGADKVMFLFSANSSTDMQPVSQVASGGEIARVMLSLKAMISKAIGLPTIIFDEIDTGVSGRVAEQMAHIMRDMGKANRQVICITHLPQIAAAGSTHYKVAKQETEQGTVSTMTQLSDEQRITEIAQMLSGSDVSQAAVDNAKSLLAL
;
A
#
# COMPACT_ATOMS: atom_id res chain seq x y z
N MET A 1 17.94 27.17 0.18
CA MET A 1 17.43 28.54 0.27
C MET A 1 17.04 29.02 -1.11
N LEU A 2 15.93 29.74 -1.25
CA LEU A 2 15.49 30.28 -2.54
C LEU A 2 16.39 31.44 -2.98
N LYS A 3 17.17 31.28 -4.06
CA LYS A 3 18.06 32.30 -4.62
C LYS A 3 17.39 33.20 -5.64
N LYS A 4 16.56 32.59 -6.49
CA LYS A 4 15.99 33.28 -7.64
C LYS A 4 14.58 32.75 -7.90
N LEU A 5 13.67 33.64 -8.26
CA LEU A 5 12.33 33.32 -8.76
C LEU A 5 12.14 34.02 -10.10
N ASP A 6 11.80 33.22 -11.13
CA ASP A 6 11.47 33.71 -12.48
C ASP A 6 10.04 33.27 -12.82
N ILE A 7 9.20 34.23 -13.16
CA ILE A 7 7.79 34.01 -13.48
C ILE A 7 7.50 34.61 -14.84
N ARG A 8 7.01 33.81 -15.77
CA ARG A 8 6.66 34.24 -17.14
C ARG A 8 5.23 33.91 -17.50
N ASN A 9 4.52 34.90 -18.03
CA ASN A 9 3.15 34.78 -18.54
C ASN A 9 2.14 34.23 -17.52
N PHE A 10 2.24 34.64 -16.28
CA PHE A 10 1.41 34.15 -15.18
C PHE A 10 0.45 35.25 -14.70
N THR A 11 -0.84 35.06 -14.90
CA THR A 11 -1.93 35.99 -14.55
C THR A 11 -1.69 37.43 -15.11
N LEU A 12 -1.27 38.37 -14.26
CA LEU A 12 -0.95 39.76 -14.63
C LEU A 12 0.57 40.00 -14.80
N ILE A 13 1.40 38.99 -14.65
CA ILE A 13 2.84 39.08 -14.81
C ILE A 13 3.24 38.64 -16.21
N ASP A 14 3.90 39.51 -16.96
CA ASP A 14 4.56 39.17 -18.22
C ASP A 14 5.87 38.43 -17.96
N HIS A 15 6.76 39.11 -17.25
CA HIS A 15 8.02 38.59 -16.83
C HIS A 15 8.43 39.25 -15.51
N LEU A 16 8.70 38.44 -14.52
CA LEU A 16 9.20 38.85 -13.22
C LEU A 16 10.41 37.99 -12.89
N GLU A 17 11.54 38.64 -12.75
CA GLU A 17 12.77 38.02 -12.25
C GLU A 17 13.14 38.67 -10.92
N MET A 18 13.34 37.85 -9.88
CA MET A 18 13.61 38.33 -8.54
C MET A 18 14.77 37.55 -7.92
N ALA A 19 15.85 38.26 -7.58
CA ALA A 19 16.91 37.71 -6.73
C ALA A 19 16.47 37.83 -5.27
N LEU A 20 16.73 36.79 -4.49
CA LEU A 20 16.34 36.69 -3.09
C LEU A 20 17.56 36.40 -2.24
N TYR A 21 17.61 37.00 -1.04
CA TYR A 21 18.76 36.98 -0.16
C TYR A 21 18.47 36.35 1.20
N PRO A 22 19.49 35.87 1.91
CA PRO A 22 19.32 35.46 3.31
C PRO A 22 18.81 36.62 4.17
N GLY A 23 18.23 36.31 5.31
CA GLY A 23 17.70 37.30 6.23
C GLY A 23 16.20 37.52 6.10
N PHE A 24 15.76 38.70 6.50
CA PHE A 24 14.34 39.06 6.50
C PHE A 24 14.02 39.99 5.33
N SER A 25 13.32 39.48 4.33
CA SER A 25 12.84 40.24 3.16
C SER A 25 11.36 40.58 3.30
N VAL A 26 10.97 41.75 2.86
CA VAL A 26 9.59 42.21 2.86
C VAL A 26 9.12 42.56 1.46
N ILE A 27 7.85 42.25 1.20
CA ILE A 27 7.15 42.57 -0.05
C ILE A 27 5.97 43.45 0.29
N THR A 28 5.98 44.71 -0.21
CA THR A 28 4.85 45.64 -0.10
C THR A 28 4.18 45.91 -1.43
N GLY A 29 3.09 46.61 -1.45
CA GLY A 29 2.34 47.02 -2.64
C GLY A 29 0.85 47.12 -2.38
N GLU A 30 0.09 47.71 -3.30
CA GLU A 30 -1.35 47.84 -3.18
C GLU A 30 -2.08 46.49 -3.14
N THR A 31 -3.21 46.42 -2.46
CA THR A 31 -4.10 45.26 -2.45
C THR A 31 -4.54 44.93 -3.91
N GLY A 32 -4.34 43.67 -4.30
CA GLY A 32 -4.59 43.23 -5.67
C GLY A 32 -3.52 43.57 -6.70
N ALA A 33 -2.37 44.19 -6.27
CA ALA A 33 -1.27 44.54 -7.21
C ALA A 33 -0.40 43.36 -7.64
N GLY A 34 -0.66 42.15 -7.16
CA GLY A 34 0.11 40.97 -7.55
C GLY A 34 0.85 40.30 -6.41
N LYS A 35 0.72 40.74 -5.15
CA LYS A 35 1.30 40.06 -3.98
C LYS A 35 0.87 38.60 -3.90
N SER A 36 -0.45 38.34 -3.95
CA SER A 36 -1.02 36.98 -3.96
C SER A 36 -0.68 36.20 -5.24
N ILE A 37 -0.28 36.91 -6.34
CA ILE A 37 0.14 36.27 -7.59
C ILE A 37 1.49 35.60 -7.40
N VAL A 38 2.43 36.24 -6.70
CA VAL A 38 3.74 35.65 -6.38
C VAL A 38 3.59 34.39 -5.51
N ILE A 39 2.72 34.46 -4.50
CA ILE A 39 2.40 33.27 -3.68
C ILE A 39 1.75 32.15 -4.50
N GLY A 40 0.83 32.53 -5.41
CA GLY A 40 0.21 31.57 -6.33
C GLY A 40 1.23 30.88 -7.24
N ALA A 41 2.21 31.60 -7.73
CA ALA A 41 3.31 31.06 -8.54
C ALA A 41 4.17 30.09 -7.72
N ILE A 42 4.59 30.48 -6.51
CA ILE A 42 5.32 29.61 -5.59
C ILE A 42 4.49 28.35 -5.24
N GLY A 43 3.19 28.50 -5.00
CA GLY A 43 2.29 27.40 -4.75
C GLY A 43 2.24 26.36 -5.88
N LEU A 44 2.42 26.78 -7.14
CA LEU A 44 2.53 25.85 -8.28
C LEU A 44 3.83 25.03 -8.24
N LEU A 45 4.95 25.62 -7.78
CA LEU A 45 6.20 24.89 -7.54
C LEU A 45 6.09 23.92 -6.36
N LEU A 46 5.25 24.25 -5.37
CA LEU A 46 4.94 23.37 -4.24
C LEU A 46 3.88 22.31 -4.56
N GLY A 47 3.59 22.09 -5.85
CA GLY A 47 2.69 21.03 -6.29
C GLY A 47 1.20 21.35 -6.19
N ASN A 48 0.81 22.62 -6.06
CA ASN A 48 -0.61 22.98 -6.13
C ASN A 48 -1.20 22.69 -7.52
N ARG A 49 -2.52 22.48 -7.55
CA ARG A 49 -3.24 22.23 -8.80
C ARG A 49 -3.16 23.46 -9.70
N ALA A 50 -2.77 23.25 -10.96
CA ALA A 50 -2.75 24.29 -11.98
C ALA A 50 -4.16 24.55 -12.54
N ASP A 51 -4.47 25.82 -12.81
CA ASP A 51 -5.67 26.25 -13.52
C ASP A 51 -5.26 26.96 -14.83
N ALA A 52 -5.91 26.63 -15.94
CA ALA A 52 -5.70 27.30 -17.22
C ALA A 52 -5.88 28.83 -17.15
N LYS A 53 -6.73 29.33 -16.23
CA LYS A 53 -6.94 30.76 -15.97
C LYS A 53 -5.70 31.47 -15.42
N GLN A 54 -4.71 30.73 -14.94
CA GLN A 54 -3.45 31.29 -14.45
C GLN A 54 -2.48 31.64 -15.58
N VAL A 55 -2.70 31.12 -16.78
CA VAL A 55 -1.94 31.53 -17.96
C VAL A 55 -2.42 32.91 -18.38
N LYS A 56 -1.50 33.87 -18.63
CA LYS A 56 -1.81 35.19 -19.08
C LYS A 56 -2.57 35.15 -20.40
N ARG A 57 -3.61 35.99 -20.55
CA ARG A 57 -4.42 36.07 -21.78
C ARG A 57 -3.54 36.43 -22.98
N GLY A 58 -3.68 35.66 -24.06
CA GLY A 58 -2.88 35.86 -25.29
C GLY A 58 -1.55 35.08 -25.30
N CYS A 59 -1.24 34.32 -24.26
CA CYS A 59 -0.07 33.46 -24.20
C CYS A 59 -0.48 31.97 -24.20
N ASP A 60 0.36 31.12 -24.79
CA ASP A 60 0.10 29.67 -24.89
C ASP A 60 0.41 28.92 -23.60
N LYS A 61 1.40 29.41 -22.85
CA LYS A 61 1.83 28.81 -21.58
C LYS A 61 2.39 29.85 -20.60
N CYS A 62 2.32 29.53 -19.31
CA CYS A 62 3.11 30.17 -18.28
C CYS A 62 4.23 29.25 -17.81
N ILE A 63 5.34 29.85 -17.35
CA ILE A 63 6.51 29.16 -16.81
C ILE A 63 6.87 29.83 -15.49
N ILE A 64 7.10 28.99 -14.49
CA ILE A 64 7.58 29.43 -13.17
C ILE A 64 8.81 28.60 -12.85
N GLU A 65 9.91 29.30 -12.54
CA GLU A 65 11.19 28.70 -12.20
C GLU A 65 11.67 29.24 -10.86
N ALA A 66 12.18 28.37 -10.01
CA ALA A 66 12.82 28.76 -8.77
C ALA A 66 14.14 28.02 -8.61
N THR A 67 15.22 28.80 -8.36
CA THR A 67 16.55 28.26 -8.12
C THR A 67 16.84 28.26 -6.63
N PHE A 68 17.24 27.10 -6.11
CA PHE A 68 17.56 26.88 -4.71
C PHE A 68 19.03 26.56 -4.51
N ASP A 69 19.58 27.10 -3.43
CA ASP A 69 20.85 26.67 -2.87
C ASP A 69 20.59 25.60 -1.80
N LEU A 70 20.95 24.37 -2.08
CA LEU A 70 20.80 23.24 -1.17
C LEU A 70 22.03 23.04 -0.27
N SER A 71 23.16 23.69 -0.55
CA SER A 71 24.40 23.54 0.23
C SER A 71 24.26 23.94 1.70
N ILE A 72 23.24 24.75 2.00
CA ILE A 72 22.91 25.23 3.35
C ILE A 72 22.17 24.15 4.17
N TYR A 73 21.58 23.16 3.50
CA TYR A 73 20.89 22.07 4.14
C TYR A 73 21.89 20.99 4.52
N HIS A 74 22.25 20.91 5.76
CA HIS A 74 23.14 19.86 6.29
C HIS A 74 22.41 18.51 6.41
N SER A 75 21.68 18.07 5.40
CA SER A 75 20.93 16.83 5.55
C SER A 75 21.26 15.83 4.44
N ASP A 76 21.77 14.68 4.85
CA ASP A 76 21.85 13.49 4.01
C ASP A 76 20.48 13.13 3.41
N VAL A 77 19.38 13.54 4.06
CA VAL A 77 18.00 13.32 3.62
C VAL A 77 17.70 13.91 2.24
N LEU A 78 18.21 15.11 1.94
CA LEU A 78 18.01 15.67 0.60
C LEU A 78 18.84 14.90 -0.43
N LYS A 79 20.04 14.50 -0.08
CA LYS A 79 20.89 13.71 -0.96
C LYS A 79 20.25 12.35 -1.25
N ASP A 80 19.80 11.66 -0.20
CA ASP A 80 19.07 10.39 -0.32
C ASP A 80 17.82 10.55 -1.19
N PHE A 81 17.06 11.65 -1.04
CA PHE A 81 15.89 11.95 -1.89
C PHE A 81 16.23 12.01 -3.38
N PHE A 82 17.35 12.66 -3.76
CA PHE A 82 17.79 12.74 -5.15
C PHE A 82 18.28 11.38 -5.67
N GLU A 83 19.03 10.64 -4.86
CA GLU A 83 19.53 9.29 -5.19
C GLU A 83 18.36 8.27 -5.35
N ASP A 84 17.41 8.28 -4.43
CA ASP A 84 16.24 7.35 -4.45
C ASP A 84 15.30 7.58 -5.64
N ASN A 85 15.34 8.79 -6.23
CA ASN A 85 14.47 9.16 -7.34
C ASN A 85 15.20 9.33 -8.68
N ASP A 86 16.44 8.86 -8.79
CA ASP A 86 17.28 8.96 -10.00
C ASP A 86 17.39 10.41 -10.54
N LEU A 87 17.54 11.39 -9.65
CA LEU A 87 17.67 12.81 -9.99
C LEU A 87 19.11 13.31 -9.79
N ASP A 88 19.56 14.21 -10.65
CA ASP A 88 20.84 14.88 -10.49
C ASP A 88 20.86 15.78 -9.26
N TYR A 89 21.81 15.55 -8.34
CA TYR A 89 21.97 16.34 -7.14
C TYR A 89 22.93 17.51 -7.39
N GLU A 90 22.37 18.70 -7.61
CA GLU A 90 23.09 19.95 -7.80
C GLU A 90 22.89 20.88 -6.58
N PRO A 91 23.75 20.78 -5.54
CA PRO A 91 23.49 21.44 -4.28
C PRO A 91 23.54 22.96 -4.34
N GLU A 92 24.33 23.54 -5.25
CA GLU A 92 24.49 24.99 -5.34
C GLU A 92 23.39 25.67 -6.16
N GLU A 93 22.76 24.93 -7.09
CA GLU A 93 21.81 25.49 -8.08
C GLU A 93 20.72 24.51 -8.47
N CYS A 94 19.94 24.04 -7.48
CA CYS A 94 18.79 23.17 -7.76
C CYS A 94 17.63 23.98 -8.36
N LEU A 95 17.18 23.60 -9.57
CA LEU A 95 16.11 24.26 -10.32
C LEU A 95 14.79 23.50 -10.18
N LEU A 96 13.75 24.16 -9.67
CA LEU A 96 12.37 23.70 -9.79
C LEU A 96 11.65 24.48 -10.88
N ARG A 97 11.07 23.81 -11.88
CA ARG A 97 10.33 24.45 -12.97
C ARG A 97 8.93 23.85 -13.13
N ARG A 98 7.95 24.73 -13.26
CA ARG A 98 6.56 24.40 -13.54
C ARG A 98 6.08 25.07 -14.81
N GLU A 99 5.57 24.30 -15.76
CA GLU A 99 4.93 24.80 -16.98
C GLU A 99 3.43 24.47 -16.94
N VAL A 100 2.59 25.46 -17.29
CA VAL A 100 1.13 25.29 -17.40
C VAL A 100 0.68 25.87 -18.74
N ASN A 101 -0.06 25.06 -19.52
CA ASN A 101 -0.59 25.47 -20.82
C ASN A 101 -2.04 25.94 -20.69
N VAL A 102 -2.51 26.75 -21.66
CA VAL A 102 -3.90 27.22 -21.76
C VAL A 102 -4.95 26.10 -21.73
N ASN A 103 -4.57 24.87 -22.09
CA ASN A 103 -5.43 23.69 -22.05
C ASN A 103 -5.49 23.01 -20.66
N GLY A 104 -4.89 23.63 -19.63
CA GLY A 104 -4.83 23.08 -18.26
C GLY A 104 -3.82 21.94 -18.07
N LYS A 105 -3.12 21.50 -19.13
CA LYS A 105 -2.02 20.54 -18.99
C LYS A 105 -0.83 21.21 -18.34
N SER A 106 -0.18 20.50 -17.41
CA SER A 106 1.00 21.03 -16.72
C SER A 106 2.11 20.00 -16.66
N ARG A 107 3.37 20.48 -16.61
CA ARG A 107 4.58 19.69 -16.47
C ARG A 107 5.40 20.23 -15.32
N ALA A 108 6.06 19.33 -14.60
CA ALA A 108 6.94 19.64 -13.50
C ALA A 108 8.35 19.11 -13.81
N PHE A 109 9.39 19.86 -13.41
CA PHE A 109 10.79 19.51 -13.65
C PHE A 109 11.63 19.83 -12.41
N ILE A 110 12.58 18.96 -12.11
CA ILE A 110 13.65 19.15 -11.14
C ILE A 110 14.97 18.99 -11.90
N ASN A 111 15.83 19.99 -11.88
CA ASN A 111 17.10 20.02 -12.63
C ASN A 111 16.92 19.53 -14.09
N ASP A 112 15.94 20.12 -14.80
CA ASP A 112 15.53 19.78 -16.17
C ASP A 112 14.95 18.36 -16.37
N THR A 113 14.97 17.50 -15.37
CA THR A 113 14.36 16.16 -15.41
C THR A 113 12.84 16.27 -15.20
N PRO A 114 12.00 15.73 -16.11
CA PRO A 114 10.55 15.71 -15.92
C PRO A 114 10.17 14.82 -14.74
N VAL A 115 9.37 15.35 -13.82
CA VAL A 115 8.97 14.63 -12.60
C VAL A 115 7.44 14.62 -12.42
N THR A 116 6.96 13.73 -11.54
CA THR A 116 5.57 13.75 -11.11
C THR A 116 5.28 14.95 -10.21
N LEU A 117 4.02 15.36 -10.14
CA LEU A 117 3.61 16.44 -9.26
C LEU A 117 3.77 16.09 -7.77
N ALA A 118 3.64 14.81 -7.44
CA ALA A 118 3.84 14.31 -6.09
C ALA A 118 5.31 14.49 -5.65
N LEU A 119 6.25 14.11 -6.51
CA LEU A 119 7.68 14.24 -6.24
C LEU A 119 8.12 15.71 -6.13
N MET A 120 7.63 16.59 -7.02
CA MET A 120 7.87 18.02 -6.92
C MET A 120 7.34 18.61 -5.60
N ARG A 121 6.17 18.17 -5.14
CA ARG A 121 5.58 18.58 -3.86
C ARG A 121 6.44 18.14 -2.69
N GLU A 122 6.86 16.88 -2.67
CA GLU A 122 7.68 16.31 -1.62
C GLU A 122 9.00 17.08 -1.44
N LEU A 123 9.70 17.38 -2.54
CA LEU A 123 10.89 18.23 -2.49
C LEU A 123 10.54 19.66 -2.06
N GLY A 124 9.51 20.25 -2.65
CA GLY A 124 9.10 21.62 -2.36
C GLY A 124 8.78 21.86 -0.88
N GLU A 125 8.10 20.93 -0.23
CA GLU A 125 7.76 20.99 1.20
C GLU A 125 9.01 20.93 2.11
N GLN A 126 10.10 20.33 1.63
CA GLN A 126 11.39 20.35 2.34
C GLN A 126 12.16 21.66 2.13
N LEU A 127 11.89 22.41 1.07
CA LEU A 127 12.62 23.62 0.69
C LEU A 127 11.96 24.91 1.17
N ILE A 128 10.64 25.00 1.10
CA ILE A 128 9.87 26.21 1.43
C ILE A 128 8.67 25.86 2.31
N ASP A 129 8.50 26.60 3.38
CA ASP A 129 7.26 26.63 4.16
C ASP A 129 6.50 27.94 3.86
N VAL A 130 5.32 27.83 3.26
CA VAL A 130 4.47 29.00 2.94
C VAL A 130 3.34 29.07 3.95
N HIS A 131 3.31 30.13 4.76
CA HIS A 131 2.22 30.41 5.66
C HIS A 131 1.26 31.44 5.05
N SER A 132 0.04 31.02 4.75
CA SER A 132 -1.05 31.87 4.29
C SER A 132 -2.24 31.84 5.26
N GLN A 133 -3.20 32.75 5.08
CA GLN A 133 -4.39 32.85 5.92
C GLN A 133 -5.15 31.49 6.01
N HIS A 134 -5.14 30.67 4.95
CA HIS A 134 -5.76 29.35 4.95
C HIS A 134 -5.00 28.30 5.78
N GLN A 135 -3.71 28.51 6.03
CA GLN A 135 -2.92 27.58 6.86
C GLN A 135 -3.20 27.66 8.36
N ASN A 136 -3.90 28.70 8.82
CA ASN A 136 -4.41 28.73 10.20
C ASN A 136 -5.30 27.51 10.50
N LEU A 137 -5.94 26.92 9.48
CA LEU A 137 -6.69 25.66 9.60
C LEU A 137 -5.81 24.45 9.93
N LEU A 138 -4.49 24.51 9.69
CA LEU A 138 -3.59 23.42 10.06
C LEU A 138 -3.51 23.23 11.58
N LEU A 139 -3.67 24.32 12.35
CA LEU A 139 -3.72 24.24 13.81
C LEU A 139 -4.86 23.37 14.34
N SER A 140 -5.92 23.17 13.54
CA SER A 140 -7.02 22.28 13.89
C SER A 140 -6.77 20.81 13.59
N LYS A 141 -5.71 20.50 12.83
CA LYS A 141 -5.36 19.12 12.45
C LYS A 141 -4.51 18.47 13.54
N GLU A 142 -4.96 17.32 14.03
CA GLU A 142 -4.29 16.54 15.07
C GLU A 142 -2.87 16.15 14.63
N ASP A 143 -2.69 15.71 13.38
CA ASP A 143 -1.38 15.34 12.82
C ASP A 143 -0.38 16.50 12.83
N PHE A 144 -0.84 17.72 12.57
CA PHE A 144 0.03 18.91 12.64
C PHE A 144 0.48 19.17 14.08
N GLN A 145 -0.43 19.09 15.05
CA GLN A 145 -0.12 19.33 16.46
C GLN A 145 0.85 18.26 16.99
N LEU A 146 0.62 17.00 16.64
CA LEU A 146 1.53 15.90 16.96
C LEU A 146 2.93 16.13 16.36
N ASN A 147 2.99 16.47 15.07
CA ASN A 147 4.25 16.73 14.38
C ASN A 147 5.05 17.89 14.99
N VAL A 148 4.38 18.96 15.46
CA VAL A 148 5.04 20.05 16.19
C VAL A 148 5.73 19.54 17.46
N VAL A 149 5.06 18.68 18.21
CA VAL A 149 5.61 18.11 19.45
C VAL A 149 6.80 17.19 19.13
N ASP A 150 6.69 16.34 18.11
CA ASP A 150 7.74 15.42 17.66
C ASP A 150 8.97 16.19 17.15
N ILE A 151 8.78 17.27 16.38
CA ILE A 151 9.89 18.12 15.93
C ILE A 151 10.67 18.71 17.14
N ILE A 152 9.96 19.18 18.16
CA ILE A 152 10.60 19.74 19.35
C ILE A 152 11.22 18.66 20.23
N ALA A 153 10.61 17.47 20.27
CA ALA A 153 11.14 16.28 20.94
C ALA A 153 12.44 15.77 20.31
N ARG A 154 12.65 16.03 19.02
CA ARG A 154 13.74 15.46 18.21
C ARG A 154 13.77 13.94 18.24
N ASP A 155 12.58 13.33 18.21
CA ASP A 155 12.36 11.88 18.37
C ASP A 155 12.35 11.12 17.04
N ARG A 156 12.89 11.71 15.98
CA ARG A 156 12.88 11.17 14.61
C ARG A 156 13.34 9.71 14.56
N GLN A 157 14.41 9.34 15.30
CA GLN A 157 14.92 7.98 15.32
C GLN A 157 13.95 7.05 16.03
N GLN A 158 13.43 7.46 17.18
CA GLN A 158 12.48 6.65 17.97
C GLN A 158 11.16 6.45 17.22
N LEU A 159 10.71 7.47 16.49
CA LEU A 159 9.53 7.38 15.64
C LEU A 159 9.77 6.43 14.45
N ALA A 160 10.96 6.45 13.85
CA ALA A 160 11.33 5.51 12.78
C ALA A 160 11.37 4.06 13.31
N ASP A 161 11.99 3.85 14.47
CA ASP A 161 12.08 2.54 15.12
C ASP A 161 10.69 2.00 15.52
N TYR A 162 9.79 2.89 15.96
CA TYR A 162 8.41 2.53 16.25
C TYR A 162 7.65 2.16 14.98
N ARG A 163 7.78 2.97 13.92
CA ARG A 163 7.11 2.71 12.63
C ARG A 163 7.51 1.38 12.02
N ALA A 164 8.78 1.01 12.12
CA ALA A 164 9.27 -0.29 11.66
C ALA A 164 8.59 -1.43 12.45
N ALA A 165 8.58 -1.37 13.78
CA ALA A 165 7.93 -2.36 14.64
C ALA A 165 6.41 -2.42 14.40
N PHE A 166 5.76 -1.27 14.20
CA PHE A 166 4.33 -1.21 13.90
C PHE A 166 3.98 -1.83 12.53
N ALA A 167 4.84 -1.63 11.52
CA ALA A 167 4.66 -2.25 10.21
C ALA A 167 4.76 -3.79 10.30
N GLU A 168 5.73 -4.33 11.05
CA GLU A 168 5.86 -5.76 11.32
C GLU A 168 4.64 -6.32 12.05
N TYR A 169 4.21 -5.66 13.13
CA TYR A 169 3.00 -6.02 13.87
C TYR A 169 1.76 -6.06 12.96
N ARG A 170 1.54 -5.02 12.15
CA ARG A 170 0.38 -4.94 11.25
C ARG A 170 0.42 -6.00 10.15
N SER A 171 1.62 -6.35 9.66
CA SER A 171 1.79 -7.42 8.69
C SER A 171 1.45 -8.79 9.30
N ALA A 172 1.97 -9.07 10.50
CA ALA A 172 1.66 -10.30 11.23
C ALA A 172 0.17 -10.41 11.60
N GLN A 173 -0.45 -9.29 12.01
CA GLN A 173 -1.89 -9.25 12.32
C GLN A 173 -2.76 -9.56 11.09
N ARG A 174 -2.43 -9.01 9.92
CA ARG A 174 -3.16 -9.32 8.68
C ARG A 174 -3.04 -10.79 8.32
N ARG A 175 -1.83 -11.34 8.43
CA ARG A 175 -1.61 -12.76 8.15
C ARG A 175 -2.41 -13.65 9.10
N LEU A 176 -2.51 -13.26 10.37
CA LEU A 176 -3.33 -13.95 11.37
C LEU A 176 -4.82 -13.93 11.01
N ASP A 177 -5.33 -12.76 10.60
CA ASP A 177 -6.73 -12.61 10.22
C ASP A 177 -7.05 -13.42 8.95
N GLU A 178 -6.17 -13.41 7.94
CA GLU A 178 -6.26 -14.23 6.73
C GLU A 178 -6.25 -15.73 7.04
N LEU A 179 -5.35 -16.18 7.91
CA LEU A 179 -5.28 -17.58 8.32
C LEU A 179 -6.53 -18.02 9.09
N ARG A 180 -7.05 -17.19 9.97
CA ARG A 180 -8.31 -17.45 10.69
C ARG A 180 -9.50 -17.60 9.75
N GLU A 181 -9.59 -16.77 8.71
CA GLU A 181 -10.65 -16.86 7.70
C GLU A 181 -10.52 -18.16 6.87
N GLN A 182 -9.29 -18.54 6.49
CA GLN A 182 -9.01 -19.79 5.79
C GLN A 182 -9.40 -21.01 6.64
N ILE A 183 -9.00 -21.04 7.91
CA ILE A 183 -9.36 -22.13 8.85
C ILE A 183 -10.87 -22.20 9.05
N ALA A 184 -11.57 -21.07 9.23
CA ALA A 184 -13.02 -21.05 9.39
C ALA A 184 -13.72 -21.66 8.18
N THR A 185 -13.31 -21.28 6.97
CA THR A 185 -13.86 -21.85 5.71
C THR A 185 -13.55 -23.35 5.56
N SER A 186 -12.38 -23.80 5.99
CA SER A 186 -11.98 -25.20 5.93
C SER A 186 -12.74 -26.05 6.95
N ARG A 187 -12.99 -25.54 8.16
CA ARG A 187 -13.74 -26.23 9.22
C ARG A 187 -15.21 -26.47 8.88
N ASP A 188 -15.84 -25.59 8.11
CA ASP A 188 -17.21 -25.79 7.66
C ASP A 188 -17.39 -27.10 6.88
N ASN A 189 -16.33 -27.61 6.26
CA ASN A 189 -16.32 -28.87 5.51
C ASN A 189 -15.66 -30.04 6.26
N GLU A 190 -15.04 -29.82 7.41
CA GLU A 190 -14.24 -30.83 8.12
C GLU A 190 -15.07 -32.06 8.52
N ASP A 191 -16.21 -31.85 9.12
CA ASP A 191 -17.12 -32.97 9.53
C ASP A 191 -17.52 -33.84 8.34
N PHE A 192 -17.75 -33.20 7.21
CA PHE A 192 -18.09 -33.90 5.96
C PHE A 192 -16.90 -34.70 5.41
N LEU A 193 -15.69 -34.10 5.43
CA LEU A 193 -14.48 -34.78 5.01
C LEU A 193 -14.14 -35.96 5.92
N ARG A 194 -14.26 -35.80 7.24
CA ARG A 194 -14.03 -36.89 8.20
C ARG A 194 -15.04 -38.02 8.04
N PHE A 195 -16.30 -37.69 7.73
CA PHE A 195 -17.33 -38.70 7.40
C PHE A 195 -16.94 -39.47 6.14
N GLN A 196 -16.56 -38.80 5.06
CA GLN A 196 -16.11 -39.44 3.82
C GLN A 196 -14.85 -40.28 3.99
N GLN A 197 -13.86 -39.77 4.75
CA GLN A 197 -12.63 -40.49 5.10
C GLN A 197 -12.98 -41.83 5.79
N LYS A 198 -13.83 -41.76 6.81
CA LYS A 198 -14.23 -42.93 7.58
C LYS A 198 -14.88 -44.00 6.68
N GLU A 199 -15.82 -43.61 5.86
CA GLU A 199 -16.57 -44.50 4.96
C GLU A 199 -15.64 -45.18 3.94
N LEU A 200 -14.74 -44.44 3.30
CA LEU A 200 -13.76 -45.00 2.37
C LEU A 200 -12.70 -45.85 3.05
N SER A 201 -12.26 -45.47 4.25
CA SER A 201 -11.28 -46.25 5.02
C SER A 201 -11.88 -47.57 5.53
N GLU A 202 -13.13 -47.56 6.04
CA GLU A 202 -13.83 -48.77 6.51
C GLU A 202 -14.13 -49.75 5.37
N ALA A 203 -14.25 -49.25 4.14
CA ALA A 203 -14.45 -50.07 2.96
C ALA A 203 -13.23 -50.94 2.60
N ASN A 204 -12.03 -50.58 3.11
CA ASN A 204 -10.78 -51.36 2.96
C ASN A 204 -10.55 -51.82 1.51
N LEU A 205 -10.54 -50.84 0.58
CA LEU A 205 -10.43 -51.08 -0.85
C LEU A 205 -8.98 -51.44 -1.26
N ALA A 206 -8.85 -52.38 -2.20
CA ALA A 206 -7.55 -52.74 -2.77
C ALA A 206 -7.51 -52.47 -4.29
N SER A 207 -6.34 -52.01 -4.78
CA SER A 207 -6.17 -51.75 -6.21
C SER A 207 -6.28 -53.05 -7.02
N GLY A 208 -7.10 -53.05 -8.10
CA GLY A 208 -7.32 -54.20 -8.95
C GLY A 208 -8.34 -55.24 -8.39
N GLU A 209 -8.91 -54.97 -7.21
CA GLU A 209 -9.88 -55.87 -6.56
C GLU A 209 -11.17 -56.04 -7.39
N GLN A 210 -11.64 -54.94 -7.95
CA GLN A 210 -12.89 -54.91 -8.70
C GLN A 210 -12.81 -55.80 -9.94
N GLU A 211 -11.78 -55.66 -10.75
CA GLU A 211 -11.57 -56.40 -11.99
C GLU A 211 -11.44 -57.91 -11.73
N GLN A 212 -10.75 -58.25 -10.63
CA GLN A 212 -10.63 -59.65 -10.23
C GLN A 212 -11.96 -60.25 -9.81
N LEU A 213 -12.74 -59.51 -8.99
CA LEU A 213 -14.05 -59.96 -8.52
C LEU A 213 -15.08 -60.03 -9.66
N GLU A 214 -15.05 -59.10 -10.61
CA GLU A 214 -15.89 -59.09 -11.78
C GLU A 214 -15.62 -60.32 -12.67
N GLN A 215 -14.34 -60.66 -12.91
CA GLN A 215 -13.96 -61.86 -13.67
C GLN A 215 -14.38 -63.14 -12.94
N GLU A 216 -14.17 -63.23 -11.61
CA GLU A 216 -14.59 -64.38 -10.80
C GLU A 216 -16.11 -64.52 -10.79
N ALA A 217 -16.85 -63.42 -10.67
CA ALA A 217 -18.33 -63.42 -10.70
C ALA A 217 -18.88 -63.87 -12.07
N GLU A 218 -18.25 -63.38 -13.16
CA GLU A 218 -18.65 -63.76 -14.55
C GLU A 218 -18.46 -65.27 -14.77
N LEU A 219 -17.30 -65.81 -14.39
CA LEU A 219 -17.06 -67.25 -14.46
C LEU A 219 -18.07 -68.05 -13.64
N MET A 220 -18.35 -67.65 -12.40
CA MET A 220 -19.31 -68.32 -11.53
C MET A 220 -20.75 -68.22 -12.00
N SER A 221 -21.17 -67.10 -12.59
CA SER A 221 -22.52 -66.90 -13.13
C SER A 221 -22.84 -67.81 -14.30
N HIS A 222 -21.80 -68.20 -15.09
CA HIS A 222 -21.91 -69.10 -16.24
C HIS A 222 -21.44 -70.52 -15.92
N ALA A 223 -21.05 -70.82 -14.70
CA ALA A 223 -20.44 -72.09 -14.30
C ALA A 223 -21.31 -73.29 -14.68
N GLU A 224 -22.63 -73.17 -14.50
CA GLU A 224 -23.58 -74.28 -14.85
C GLU A 224 -23.63 -74.49 -16.38
N ASP A 225 -23.69 -73.44 -17.17
CA ASP A 225 -23.75 -73.55 -18.63
C ASP A 225 -22.40 -74.05 -19.19
N ILE A 226 -21.27 -73.57 -18.62
CA ILE A 226 -19.92 -74.03 -18.98
C ILE A 226 -19.77 -75.50 -18.64
N LYS A 227 -20.16 -75.92 -17.46
CA LYS A 227 -20.09 -77.28 -16.99
C LYS A 227 -20.97 -78.25 -17.87
N ARG A 228 -22.18 -77.78 -18.20
CA ARG A 228 -23.03 -78.51 -19.12
C ARG A 228 -22.43 -78.69 -20.47
N ALA A 229 -21.88 -77.61 -21.09
CA ALA A 229 -21.25 -77.65 -22.40
C ALA A 229 -19.99 -78.55 -22.43
N LEU A 230 -19.19 -78.53 -21.38
CA LEU A 230 -17.99 -79.37 -21.23
C LEU A 230 -18.39 -80.82 -21.02
N HIS A 231 -19.46 -81.12 -20.22
CA HIS A 231 -20.01 -82.50 -20.06
C HIS A 231 -20.58 -83.06 -21.36
N GLU A 232 -21.32 -82.27 -22.11
CA GLU A 232 -21.86 -82.68 -23.41
C GLU A 232 -20.71 -82.95 -24.40
N ALA A 233 -19.67 -82.15 -24.42
CA ALA A 233 -18.49 -82.36 -25.26
C ALA A 233 -17.72 -83.65 -24.86
N ASP A 234 -17.50 -83.83 -23.53
CA ASP A 234 -16.83 -85.01 -23.00
C ASP A 234 -17.64 -86.27 -23.35
N TYR A 235 -18.96 -86.28 -23.10
CA TYR A 235 -19.81 -87.38 -23.45
C TYR A 235 -19.84 -87.72 -24.92
N GLY A 236 -19.82 -86.67 -25.79
CA GLY A 236 -19.73 -86.85 -27.26
C GLY A 236 -18.40 -87.42 -27.75
N LEU A 237 -17.34 -87.13 -27.07
CA LEU A 237 -16.00 -87.64 -27.44
C LEU A 237 -15.67 -88.99 -26.81
N SER A 238 -16.00 -89.20 -25.52
CA SER A 238 -15.54 -90.34 -24.71
C SER A 238 -16.62 -91.38 -24.38
N GLY A 239 -17.89 -91.15 -24.73
CA GLY A 239 -19.02 -92.04 -24.38
C GLY A 239 -18.75 -93.50 -24.83
N ASP A 240 -19.11 -94.45 -23.92
CA ASP A 240 -18.64 -95.86 -24.01
C ASP A 240 -18.92 -96.56 -25.37
N ASP A 241 -20.08 -96.45 -25.98
CA ASP A 241 -20.38 -97.13 -27.24
C ASP A 241 -20.52 -96.17 -28.44
N THR A 242 -20.67 -94.86 -28.20
CA THR A 242 -20.98 -93.90 -29.27
C THR A 242 -19.93 -92.73 -29.33
N GLY A 243 -18.95 -92.74 -28.48
CA GLY A 243 -17.94 -91.71 -28.39
C GLY A 243 -17.06 -91.65 -29.68
N ILE A 244 -16.87 -90.42 -30.22
CA ILE A 244 -16.17 -90.17 -31.46
C ILE A 244 -14.75 -90.76 -31.42
N VAL A 245 -14.07 -90.72 -30.28
CA VAL A 245 -12.75 -91.29 -30.06
C VAL A 245 -12.73 -92.76 -30.32
N ASN A 246 -13.66 -93.51 -29.69
CA ASN A 246 -13.74 -94.96 -29.88
C ASN A 246 -14.21 -95.34 -31.28
N LEU A 247 -15.17 -94.59 -31.84
CA LEU A 247 -15.66 -94.77 -33.16
C LEU A 247 -14.58 -94.57 -34.23
N THR A 248 -13.79 -93.48 -34.09
CA THR A 248 -12.66 -93.15 -35.01
C THR A 248 -11.64 -94.25 -34.97
N ARG A 249 -11.28 -94.78 -33.78
CA ARG A 249 -10.38 -95.93 -33.61
C ARG A 249 -10.89 -97.15 -34.26
N SER A 250 -12.17 -97.48 -34.09
CA SER A 250 -12.81 -98.65 -34.69
C SER A 250 -12.83 -98.60 -36.22
N ILE A 251 -13.15 -97.45 -36.81
CA ILE A 251 -13.10 -97.20 -38.27
C ILE A 251 -11.72 -97.27 -38.79
N ALA A 252 -10.72 -96.71 -38.13
CA ALA A 252 -9.29 -96.82 -38.53
C ALA A 252 -8.81 -98.27 -38.55
N ALA A 253 -9.21 -99.06 -37.52
CA ALA A 253 -8.91 -100.48 -37.42
C ALA A 253 -9.59 -101.29 -38.56
N GLN A 254 -10.84 -100.98 -38.89
CA GLN A 254 -11.56 -101.66 -40.04
C GLN A 254 -10.90 -101.35 -41.37
N LEU A 255 -10.50 -100.08 -41.67
CA LEU A 255 -9.76 -99.69 -42.86
C LEU A 255 -8.40 -100.39 -42.95
N ARG A 256 -7.68 -100.48 -41.83
CA ARG A 256 -6.38 -101.14 -41.73
C ARG A 256 -6.56 -102.67 -42.05
N SER A 257 -7.63 -103.33 -41.66
CA SER A 257 -7.90 -104.75 -41.92
C SER A 257 -8.04 -105.04 -43.40
N VAL A 258 -8.35 -104.10 -44.26
CA VAL A 258 -8.50 -104.28 -45.73
C VAL A 258 -7.35 -103.68 -46.51
N ALA A 259 -6.37 -103.01 -45.85
CA ALA A 259 -5.29 -102.35 -46.48
C ALA A 259 -4.34 -103.23 -47.29
N ASP A 260 -4.25 -104.51 -46.90
CA ASP A 260 -3.45 -105.54 -47.64
C ASP A 260 -4.01 -105.81 -49.03
N VAL A 261 -5.33 -105.71 -49.20
CA VAL A 261 -6.07 -105.98 -50.45
C VAL A 261 -6.33 -104.69 -51.23
N TYR A 262 -6.50 -103.56 -50.56
CA TYR A 262 -6.77 -102.28 -51.19
C TYR A 262 -5.82 -101.18 -50.56
N PRO A 263 -4.61 -100.95 -51.18
CA PRO A 263 -3.60 -100.12 -50.59
C PRO A 263 -3.98 -98.63 -50.30
N GLU A 264 -4.95 -98.05 -51.05
CA GLU A 264 -5.45 -96.71 -50.81
C GLU A 264 -6.16 -96.58 -49.43
N ALA A 265 -6.66 -97.72 -48.86
CA ALA A 265 -7.25 -97.74 -47.51
C ALA A 265 -6.16 -97.48 -46.40
N GLN A 266 -4.91 -97.78 -46.69
CA GLN A 266 -3.80 -97.56 -45.72
C GLN A 266 -3.67 -96.08 -45.39
N GLU A 267 -3.59 -95.20 -46.41
CA GLU A 267 -3.48 -93.75 -46.17
C GLU A 267 -4.68 -93.18 -45.36
N LEU A 268 -5.90 -93.67 -45.70
CA LEU A 268 -7.11 -93.23 -44.91
C LEU A 268 -7.09 -93.76 -43.50
N ALA A 269 -6.56 -94.96 -43.25
CA ALA A 269 -6.42 -95.52 -41.92
C ALA A 269 -5.39 -94.71 -41.07
N GLU A 270 -4.24 -94.32 -41.65
CA GLU A 270 -3.22 -93.51 -40.97
C GLU A 270 -3.73 -92.10 -40.63
N ARG A 271 -4.50 -91.52 -41.51
CA ARG A 271 -5.14 -90.20 -41.25
C ARG A 271 -6.15 -90.29 -40.13
N LEU A 272 -6.98 -91.34 -40.10
CA LEU A 272 -7.90 -91.52 -38.98
C LEU A 272 -7.22 -91.86 -37.65
N GLU A 273 -6.11 -92.60 -37.68
CA GLU A 273 -5.27 -92.82 -36.50
C GLU A 273 -4.72 -91.51 -35.95
N SER A 274 -4.26 -90.59 -36.80
CA SER A 274 -3.83 -89.27 -36.40
C SER A 274 -4.98 -88.47 -35.80
N CYS A 275 -6.17 -88.49 -36.38
CA CYS A 275 -7.36 -87.89 -35.83
C CYS A 275 -7.76 -88.50 -34.50
N PHE A 276 -7.63 -89.81 -34.31
CA PHE A 276 -7.90 -90.49 -33.04
C PHE A 276 -6.97 -89.99 -31.91
N VAL A 277 -5.68 -89.87 -32.20
CA VAL A 277 -4.70 -89.34 -31.21
C VAL A 277 -5.09 -87.92 -30.78
N GLU A 278 -5.35 -87.04 -31.73
CA GLU A 278 -5.76 -85.64 -31.48
C GLU A 278 -7.09 -85.55 -30.70
N LEU A 279 -8.13 -86.30 -31.15
CA LEU A 279 -9.43 -86.32 -30.46
C LEU A 279 -9.33 -86.90 -29.06
N LYS A 280 -8.44 -87.85 -28.81
CA LYS A 280 -8.18 -88.42 -27.48
C LYS A 280 -7.51 -87.38 -26.56
N ASP A 281 -6.56 -86.60 -27.08
CA ASP A 281 -5.91 -85.55 -26.30
C ASP A 281 -6.90 -84.45 -25.93
N ILE A 282 -7.69 -83.96 -26.88
CA ILE A 282 -8.77 -82.97 -26.66
C ILE A 282 -9.77 -83.51 -25.64
N SER A 283 -10.16 -84.78 -25.70
CA SER A 283 -11.11 -85.38 -24.73
C SER A 283 -10.52 -85.41 -23.32
N GLN A 284 -9.25 -85.70 -23.17
CA GLN A 284 -8.58 -85.69 -21.86
C GLN A 284 -8.46 -84.24 -21.29
N GLU A 285 -8.18 -83.26 -22.18
CA GLU A 285 -8.15 -81.85 -21.76
C GLU A 285 -9.53 -81.36 -21.31
N ILE A 286 -10.59 -81.69 -22.06
CA ILE A 286 -11.99 -81.37 -21.70
C ILE A 286 -12.37 -81.99 -20.35
N ALA A 287 -12.08 -83.30 -20.16
CA ALA A 287 -12.37 -84.00 -18.88
C ALA A 287 -11.70 -83.31 -17.68
N SER A 288 -10.41 -82.89 -17.83
CA SER A 288 -9.74 -82.10 -16.79
C SER A 288 -10.41 -80.79 -16.51
N LYS A 289 -10.88 -80.09 -17.57
CA LYS A 289 -11.55 -78.79 -17.40
C LYS A 289 -12.93 -78.86 -16.80
N VAL A 290 -13.64 -79.99 -16.95
CA VAL A 290 -14.94 -80.23 -16.25
C VAL A 290 -14.75 -80.23 -14.73
N ASP A 291 -13.63 -80.78 -14.24
CA ASP A 291 -13.33 -80.86 -12.78
C ASP A 291 -12.85 -79.50 -12.23
N ASP A 292 -12.25 -78.65 -13.08
CA ASP A 292 -11.79 -77.32 -12.70
C ASP A 292 -12.92 -76.29 -12.49
N VAL A 293 -14.12 -76.52 -13.04
CA VAL A 293 -15.26 -75.61 -12.92
C VAL A 293 -16.05 -75.92 -11.64
N GLU A 294 -15.63 -75.26 -10.51
CA GLU A 294 -16.37 -75.34 -9.27
C GLU A 294 -17.40 -74.19 -9.18
N TYR A 295 -18.64 -74.53 -8.80
CA TYR A 295 -19.68 -73.55 -8.45
C TYR A 295 -19.86 -73.52 -6.93
N ASP A 296 -19.38 -72.40 -6.28
CA ASP A 296 -19.59 -72.13 -4.86
C ASP A 296 -20.61 -70.99 -4.66
N PRO A 297 -21.87 -71.31 -4.32
CA PRO A 297 -22.88 -70.27 -4.10
C PRO A 297 -22.57 -69.31 -2.95
N GLN A 298 -21.83 -69.76 -1.93
CA GLN A 298 -21.45 -68.92 -0.82
C GLN A 298 -20.39 -67.89 -1.26
N ARG A 299 -19.42 -68.35 -2.00
CA ARG A 299 -18.37 -67.49 -2.57
C ARG A 299 -18.98 -66.49 -3.57
N PHE A 300 -19.87 -66.91 -4.44
CA PHE A 300 -20.57 -66.03 -5.40
C PHE A 300 -21.34 -64.91 -4.68
N ASN A 301 -22.09 -65.25 -3.61
CA ASN A 301 -22.79 -64.24 -2.82
C ASN A 301 -21.85 -63.24 -2.15
N LEU A 302 -20.70 -63.68 -1.61
CA LEU A 302 -19.70 -62.80 -1.01
C LEU A 302 -19.11 -61.83 -2.04
N ILE A 303 -18.79 -62.33 -3.25
CA ILE A 303 -18.29 -61.50 -4.36
C ILE A 303 -19.32 -60.45 -4.75
N THR A 304 -20.59 -60.88 -4.94
CA THR A 304 -21.66 -59.97 -5.33
C THR A 304 -21.87 -58.86 -4.28
N GLN A 305 -21.92 -59.21 -3.00
CA GLN A 305 -22.04 -58.22 -1.91
C GLN A 305 -20.82 -57.25 -1.88
N ARG A 306 -19.64 -57.76 -2.16
CA ARG A 306 -18.42 -56.92 -2.21
C ARG A 306 -18.44 -55.96 -3.39
N LEU A 307 -18.84 -56.44 -4.58
CA LEU A 307 -19.04 -55.62 -5.78
C LEU A 307 -20.14 -54.57 -5.57
N ASP A 308 -21.25 -54.91 -4.95
CA ASP A 308 -22.32 -53.96 -4.61
C ASP A 308 -21.82 -52.84 -3.71
N THR A 309 -20.96 -53.18 -2.76
CA THR A 309 -20.31 -52.17 -1.88
C THR A 309 -19.42 -51.22 -2.69
N ILE A 310 -18.60 -51.79 -3.59
CA ILE A 310 -17.70 -50.99 -4.46
C ILE A 310 -18.53 -50.07 -5.38
N TYR A 311 -19.54 -50.61 -6.06
CA TYR A 311 -20.40 -49.83 -6.96
C TYR A 311 -21.18 -48.73 -6.22
N THR A 312 -21.66 -49.01 -5.02
CA THR A 312 -22.35 -48.03 -4.18
C THR A 312 -21.42 -46.87 -3.84
N LEU A 313 -20.17 -47.17 -3.49
CA LEU A 313 -19.16 -46.14 -3.23
C LEU A 313 -18.80 -45.35 -4.49
N GLN A 314 -18.60 -46.04 -5.63
CA GLN A 314 -18.32 -45.39 -6.91
C GLN A 314 -19.46 -44.44 -7.32
N GLN A 315 -20.70 -44.86 -7.19
CA GLN A 315 -21.84 -44.00 -7.48
C GLN A 315 -21.90 -42.79 -6.55
N LYS A 316 -21.70 -43.01 -5.24
CA LYS A 316 -21.72 -41.94 -4.23
C LYS A 316 -20.63 -40.90 -4.44
N PHE A 317 -19.43 -41.34 -4.79
CA PHE A 317 -18.29 -40.46 -5.01
C PHE A 317 -18.13 -39.99 -6.47
N HIS A 318 -19.04 -40.41 -7.36
CA HIS A 318 -19.06 -40.07 -8.79
C HIS A 318 -17.76 -40.47 -9.53
N VAL A 319 -17.25 -41.65 -9.24
CA VAL A 319 -16.02 -42.21 -9.85
C VAL A 319 -16.34 -43.56 -10.49
N GLN A 320 -15.43 -44.08 -11.33
CA GLN A 320 -15.66 -45.30 -12.11
C GLN A 320 -14.78 -46.46 -11.68
N THR A 321 -13.68 -46.22 -10.98
CA THR A 321 -12.72 -47.25 -10.60
C THR A 321 -12.40 -47.22 -9.10
N VAL A 322 -11.93 -48.35 -8.56
CA VAL A 322 -11.41 -48.41 -7.18
C VAL A 322 -10.15 -47.53 -7.02
N GLY A 323 -9.33 -47.41 -8.09
CA GLY A 323 -8.17 -46.50 -8.07
C GLY A 323 -8.58 -45.06 -7.80
N GLU A 324 -9.62 -44.56 -8.46
CA GLU A 324 -10.16 -43.21 -8.23
C GLU A 324 -10.73 -43.01 -6.82
N LEU A 325 -11.34 -44.07 -6.23
CA LEU A 325 -11.78 -44.02 -4.82
C LEU A 325 -10.59 -43.88 -3.85
N LEU A 326 -9.49 -44.60 -4.10
CA LEU A 326 -8.27 -44.50 -3.32
C LEU A 326 -7.59 -43.12 -3.48
N ASP A 327 -7.58 -42.59 -4.70
CA ASP A 327 -7.06 -41.22 -4.95
C ASP A 327 -7.93 -40.18 -4.22
N ARG A 328 -9.23 -40.37 -4.19
CA ARG A 328 -10.14 -39.52 -3.43
C ARG A 328 -9.87 -39.57 -1.93
N LEU A 329 -9.64 -40.76 -1.37
CA LEU A 329 -9.28 -40.98 0.04
C LEU A 329 -7.95 -40.26 0.36
N ASN A 330 -6.94 -40.39 -0.51
CA ASN A 330 -5.66 -39.71 -0.33
C ASN A 330 -5.81 -38.19 -0.38
N GLY A 331 -6.65 -37.67 -1.29
CA GLY A 331 -6.96 -36.25 -1.35
C GLY A 331 -7.67 -35.70 -0.10
N ILE A 332 -8.60 -36.50 0.47
CA ILE A 332 -9.29 -36.14 1.72
C ILE A 332 -8.30 -36.15 2.90
N ASN A 333 -7.42 -37.15 2.99
CA ASN A 333 -6.39 -37.21 4.03
C ASN A 333 -5.49 -35.99 3.99
N ALA A 334 -5.00 -35.61 2.80
CA ALA A 334 -4.16 -34.42 2.65
C ALA A 334 -4.90 -33.11 3.05
N GLN A 335 -6.20 -33.02 2.79
CA GLN A 335 -6.99 -31.87 3.24
C GLN A 335 -7.16 -31.82 4.75
N LEU A 336 -7.41 -32.95 5.40
CA LEU A 336 -7.52 -33.04 6.86
C LEU A 336 -6.18 -32.77 7.56
N ASP A 337 -5.07 -33.30 7.05
CA ASP A 337 -3.73 -33.03 7.56
C ASP A 337 -3.40 -31.52 7.46
N ASN A 338 -3.82 -30.84 6.39
CA ASN A 338 -3.65 -29.41 6.27
C ASN A 338 -4.48 -28.62 7.31
N ILE A 339 -5.69 -29.08 7.65
CA ILE A 339 -6.53 -28.44 8.68
C ILE A 339 -5.86 -28.61 10.06
N ASP A 340 -5.42 -29.82 10.38
CA ASP A 340 -4.79 -30.13 11.68
C ASP A 340 -3.47 -29.34 11.86
N ASN A 341 -2.63 -29.20 10.81
CA ASN A 341 -1.40 -28.41 10.83
C ASN A 341 -1.65 -26.89 10.94
N SER A 342 -2.79 -26.42 10.39
CA SER A 342 -3.15 -24.99 10.45
C SER A 342 -3.42 -24.50 11.86
N ASP A 343 -3.85 -25.36 12.77
CA ASP A 343 -4.07 -25.01 14.19
C ASP A 343 -2.75 -24.76 14.92
N GLU A 344 -1.68 -25.48 14.59
CA GLU A 344 -0.35 -25.22 15.14
C GLU A 344 0.23 -23.91 14.60
N GLU A 345 0.12 -23.66 13.27
CA GLU A 345 0.54 -22.40 12.65
C GLU A 345 -0.23 -21.20 13.24
N LEU A 346 -1.52 -21.36 13.49
CA LEU A 346 -2.36 -20.33 14.10
C LEU A 346 -1.83 -19.94 15.49
N GLN A 347 -1.52 -20.91 16.34
CA GLN A 347 -1.00 -20.67 17.69
C GLN A 347 0.38 -20.00 17.66
N GLU A 348 1.25 -20.39 16.74
CA GLU A 348 2.57 -19.77 16.58
C GLU A 348 2.43 -18.31 16.13
N LEU A 349 1.54 -18.06 15.17
CA LEU A 349 1.30 -16.73 14.65
C LEU A 349 0.64 -15.82 15.71
N GLU A 350 -0.30 -16.32 16.50
CA GLU A 350 -0.88 -15.60 17.65
C GLU A 350 0.17 -15.17 18.66
N ARG A 351 1.08 -16.08 19.04
CA ARG A 351 2.20 -15.76 19.93
C ARG A 351 3.15 -14.73 19.34
N SER A 352 3.37 -14.80 18.03
CA SER A 352 4.21 -13.82 17.31
C SER A 352 3.57 -12.43 17.31
N VAL A 353 2.27 -12.35 17.01
CA VAL A 353 1.49 -11.10 17.03
C VAL A 353 1.51 -10.48 18.43
N GLU A 354 1.33 -11.26 19.47
CA GLU A 354 1.36 -10.78 20.86
C GLU A 354 2.74 -10.20 21.23
N LYS A 355 3.83 -10.87 20.82
CA LYS A 355 5.20 -10.35 21.03
C LYS A 355 5.44 -9.06 20.28
N LEU A 356 5.07 -9.00 19.01
CA LEU A 356 5.22 -7.78 18.20
C LEU A 356 4.38 -6.62 18.74
N HIS A 357 3.17 -6.91 19.20
CA HIS A 357 2.32 -5.92 19.88
C HIS A 357 3.01 -5.36 21.14
N ALA A 358 3.56 -6.23 21.98
CA ALA A 358 4.27 -5.80 23.17
C ALA A 358 5.48 -4.90 22.86
N VAL A 359 6.25 -5.21 21.81
CA VAL A 359 7.36 -4.36 21.32
C VAL A 359 6.85 -3.01 20.85
N CYS A 360 5.72 -2.97 20.10
CA CYS A 360 5.11 -1.71 19.68
C CYS A 360 4.69 -0.85 20.87
N VAL A 361 4.05 -1.46 21.87
CA VAL A 361 3.62 -0.75 23.08
C VAL A 361 4.84 -0.18 23.84
N GLU A 362 5.90 -0.95 24.00
CA GLU A 362 7.14 -0.48 24.65
C GLU A 362 7.71 0.75 23.92
N LYS A 363 7.83 0.69 22.59
CA LYS A 363 8.33 1.81 21.80
C LYS A 363 7.38 3.01 21.83
N ALA A 364 6.06 2.79 21.84
CA ALA A 364 5.06 3.85 21.99
C ALA A 364 5.18 4.59 23.31
N VAL A 365 5.44 3.88 24.41
CA VAL A 365 5.66 4.50 25.75
C VAL A 365 6.87 5.44 25.72
N VAL A 366 7.96 5.05 25.04
CA VAL A 366 9.14 5.92 24.88
C VAL A 366 8.76 7.20 24.15
N LEU A 367 8.00 7.11 23.05
CA LEU A 367 7.51 8.29 22.32
C LEU A 367 6.62 9.16 23.20
N THR A 368 5.69 8.57 23.94
CA THR A 368 4.80 9.29 24.86
C THR A 368 5.58 10.09 25.90
N ASP A 369 6.62 9.51 26.48
CA ASP A 369 7.46 10.20 27.47
C ASP A 369 8.25 11.37 26.87
N MET A 370 8.77 11.20 25.66
CA MET A 370 9.45 12.27 24.91
C MET A 370 8.47 13.40 24.57
N ARG A 371 7.28 13.06 24.09
CA ARG A 371 6.19 14.01 23.77
C ARG A 371 5.72 14.81 24.98
N ARG A 372 5.54 14.18 26.13
CA ARG A 372 5.17 14.87 27.37
C ARG A 372 6.23 15.87 27.83
N LYS A 373 7.51 15.50 27.73
CA LYS A 373 8.62 16.43 28.03
C LYS A 373 8.64 17.60 27.06
N SER A 374 8.49 17.33 25.78
CA SER A 374 8.46 18.33 24.71
C SER A 374 7.22 19.22 24.81
N ALA A 375 6.06 18.68 25.18
CA ALA A 375 4.85 19.45 25.45
C ALA A 375 5.10 20.60 26.46
N THR A 376 5.78 20.31 27.55
CA THR A 376 6.15 21.33 28.55
C THR A 376 7.06 22.42 27.97
N VAL A 377 8.01 22.05 27.10
CA VAL A 377 8.87 23.02 26.42
C VAL A 377 8.06 23.90 25.48
N VAL A 378 7.15 23.30 24.69
CA VAL A 378 6.26 24.04 23.78
C VAL A 378 5.39 25.04 24.56
N GLU A 379 4.78 24.62 25.67
CA GLU A 379 3.95 25.48 26.51
C GLU A 379 4.72 26.71 27.03
N GLN A 380 5.93 26.50 27.54
CA GLN A 380 6.78 27.57 28.10
C GLN A 380 7.29 28.53 27.01
N GLU A 381 7.83 28.00 25.94
CA GLU A 381 8.41 28.84 24.87
C GLU A 381 7.32 29.62 24.12
N LEU A 382 6.16 28.97 23.86
CA LEU A 382 5.05 29.64 23.21
C LEU A 382 4.49 30.78 24.08
N SER A 383 4.34 30.55 25.39
CA SER A 383 3.89 31.58 26.30
C SER A 383 4.84 32.78 26.33
N LYS A 384 6.17 32.55 26.31
CA LYS A 384 7.18 33.64 26.24
C LYS A 384 7.05 34.45 24.95
N LEU A 385 6.77 33.82 23.80
CA LEU A 385 6.60 34.49 22.53
C LEU A 385 5.27 35.24 22.42
N LEU A 386 4.19 34.73 23.00
CA LEU A 386 2.85 35.32 22.89
C LEU A 386 2.64 36.53 23.77
N VAL A 387 3.29 36.61 24.93
CA VAL A 387 3.17 37.76 25.85
C VAL A 387 3.54 39.10 25.16
N PRO A 388 4.72 39.25 24.52
CA PRO A 388 5.05 40.47 23.80
C PRO A 388 4.19 40.72 22.55
N LEU A 389 3.56 39.68 22.01
CA LEU A 389 2.62 39.76 20.89
C LEU A 389 1.20 40.23 21.33
N GLY A 390 1.06 40.82 22.53
CA GLY A 390 -0.19 41.43 23.00
C GLY A 390 -1.18 40.44 23.62
N ILE A 391 -0.70 39.27 24.10
CA ILE A 391 -1.51 38.30 24.84
C ILE A 391 -0.88 38.07 26.22
N PRO A 392 -0.92 39.09 27.11
CA PRO A 392 -0.17 39.06 28.38
C PRO A 392 -0.68 38.02 29.39
N LYS A 393 -1.91 37.57 29.27
CA LYS A 393 -2.53 36.55 30.13
C LYS A 393 -2.79 35.23 29.40
N VAL A 394 -1.96 34.92 28.39
CA VAL A 394 -2.06 33.69 27.64
C VAL A 394 -1.92 32.48 28.55
N ARG A 395 -2.79 31.50 28.32
CA ARG A 395 -2.64 30.14 28.83
C ARG A 395 -2.61 29.20 27.62
N PHE A 396 -1.56 28.45 27.51
CA PHE A 396 -1.37 27.45 26.45
C PHE A 396 -1.03 26.12 27.12
N LYS A 397 -1.69 25.06 26.72
CA LYS A 397 -1.45 23.69 27.19
C LYS A 397 -1.42 22.74 26.03
N VAL A 398 -0.48 21.81 26.06
CA VAL A 398 -0.37 20.70 25.12
C VAL A 398 -0.87 19.45 25.85
N ASP A 399 -2.07 19.02 25.52
CA ASP A 399 -2.66 17.82 26.10
C ASP A 399 -2.21 16.60 25.29
N VAL A 400 -1.49 15.67 25.95
CA VAL A 400 -1.02 14.41 25.38
C VAL A 400 -1.79 13.30 26.06
N SER A 401 -2.81 12.79 25.38
CA SER A 401 -3.70 11.74 25.85
C SER A 401 -3.46 10.42 25.11
N PRO A 402 -3.70 9.27 25.75
CA PRO A 402 -3.52 7.97 25.12
C PRO A 402 -4.55 7.77 23.98
N ALA A 403 -4.12 7.10 22.94
CA ALA A 403 -4.91 6.69 21.79
C ALA A 403 -4.55 5.25 21.37
N ASP A 404 -5.30 4.68 20.44
CA ASP A 404 -4.97 3.40 19.85
C ASP A 404 -3.66 3.47 19.06
N LEU A 405 -2.96 2.33 18.96
CA LEU A 405 -1.74 2.21 18.17
C LEU A 405 -1.99 2.60 16.71
N SER A 406 -1.23 3.57 16.24
CA SER A 406 -1.28 4.07 14.88
C SER A 406 0.13 4.11 14.26
N THR A 407 0.26 4.52 13.01
CA THR A 407 1.56 4.73 12.35
C THR A 407 2.42 5.79 13.04
N ASN A 408 1.82 6.65 13.87
CA ASN A 408 2.49 7.76 14.55
C ASN A 408 2.59 7.58 16.08
N GLY A 409 2.39 6.38 16.59
CA GLY A 409 2.43 6.11 18.04
C GLY A 409 1.05 5.82 18.63
N ALA A 410 0.95 5.97 19.95
CA ALA A 410 -0.25 5.73 20.75
C ALA A 410 -0.75 6.98 21.46
N ASP A 411 -0.48 8.16 20.89
CA ASP A 411 -0.84 9.44 21.50
C ASP A 411 -1.71 10.29 20.59
N LYS A 412 -2.68 10.95 21.19
CA LYS A 412 -3.40 12.07 20.62
C LYS A 412 -2.90 13.36 21.27
N VAL A 413 -2.52 14.33 20.44
CA VAL A 413 -2.05 15.64 20.88
C VAL A 413 -3.09 16.69 20.58
N MET A 414 -3.43 17.52 21.57
CA MET A 414 -4.37 18.62 21.45
C MET A 414 -3.81 19.90 22.05
N PHE A 415 -3.76 20.97 21.25
CA PHE A 415 -3.38 22.30 21.70
C PHE A 415 -4.60 23.02 22.27
N LEU A 416 -4.53 23.37 23.56
CA LEU A 416 -5.54 24.13 24.28
C LEU A 416 -5.02 25.55 24.52
N PHE A 417 -5.87 26.54 24.26
CA PHE A 417 -5.51 27.94 24.31
C PHE A 417 -6.59 28.77 25.02
N SER A 418 -6.15 29.78 25.76
CA SER A 418 -6.97 30.88 26.25
C SER A 418 -6.17 32.17 26.27
N ALA A 419 -6.72 33.25 25.69
CA ALA A 419 -6.11 34.58 25.71
C ALA A 419 -6.25 35.29 27.04
N ASN A 420 -7.18 34.85 27.88
CA ASN A 420 -7.54 35.49 29.15
C ASN A 420 -7.52 34.49 30.33
N SER A 421 -7.23 34.98 31.53
CA SER A 421 -7.25 34.14 32.74
C SER A 421 -8.64 33.72 33.18
N SER A 422 -9.69 34.39 32.70
CA SER A 422 -11.10 34.20 33.12
C SER A 422 -11.92 33.30 32.19
N THR A 423 -11.38 32.92 31.03
CA THR A 423 -12.06 32.02 30.08
C THR A 423 -11.46 30.63 30.15
N ASP A 424 -12.29 29.60 30.00
CA ASP A 424 -11.80 28.23 29.94
C ASP A 424 -10.87 28.03 28.75
N MET A 425 -9.93 27.09 28.91
CA MET A 425 -9.05 26.70 27.80
C MET A 425 -9.83 25.86 26.78
N GLN A 426 -9.77 26.26 25.53
CA GLN A 426 -10.46 25.59 24.42
C GLN A 426 -9.46 25.11 23.40
N PRO A 427 -9.80 24.08 22.60
CA PRO A 427 -8.97 23.73 21.44
C PRO A 427 -8.68 24.95 20.57
N VAL A 428 -7.43 25.08 20.13
CA VAL A 428 -6.99 26.23 19.30
C VAL A 428 -7.87 26.39 18.05
N SER A 429 -8.43 25.29 17.54
CA SER A 429 -9.36 25.27 16.40
C SER A 429 -10.69 26.02 16.67
N GLN A 430 -11.07 26.23 17.93
CA GLN A 430 -12.30 26.88 18.34
C GLN A 430 -12.11 28.35 18.74
N VAL A 431 -10.89 28.87 18.67
CA VAL A 431 -10.58 30.25 18.97
C VAL A 431 -11.17 31.18 17.91
N ALA A 432 -11.97 32.12 18.34
CA ALA A 432 -12.75 32.98 17.44
C ALA A 432 -11.95 34.11 16.77
N SER A 433 -10.78 34.50 17.31
CA SER A 433 -9.98 35.61 16.79
C SER A 433 -8.91 35.17 15.81
N GLY A 434 -9.08 35.51 14.53
CA GLY A 434 -8.09 35.23 13.47
C GLY A 434 -6.71 35.86 13.77
N GLY A 435 -6.68 37.03 14.37
CA GLY A 435 -5.41 37.69 14.78
C GLY A 435 -4.69 36.97 15.93
N GLU A 436 -5.41 36.33 16.87
CA GLU A 436 -4.81 35.51 17.92
C GLU A 436 -4.22 34.23 17.35
N ILE A 437 -4.94 33.55 16.47
CA ILE A 437 -4.49 32.36 15.77
C ILE A 437 -3.23 32.64 14.93
N ALA A 438 -3.18 33.78 14.22
CA ALA A 438 -2.02 34.18 13.43
C ALA A 438 -0.78 34.37 14.32
N ARG A 439 -0.92 34.97 15.52
CA ARG A 439 0.18 35.14 16.47
C ARG A 439 0.65 33.81 17.08
N VAL A 440 -0.28 32.90 17.41
CA VAL A 440 0.06 31.53 17.83
C VAL A 440 0.82 30.81 16.73
N MET A 441 0.36 30.91 15.49
CA MET A 441 1.02 30.25 14.35
C MET A 441 2.42 30.84 14.09
N LEU A 442 2.58 32.15 14.11
CA LEU A 442 3.92 32.79 14.00
C LEU A 442 4.88 32.26 15.07
N SER A 443 4.40 32.19 16.31
CA SER A 443 5.20 31.71 17.45
C SER A 443 5.59 30.24 17.29
N LEU A 444 4.65 29.38 16.86
CA LEU A 444 4.94 27.98 16.55
C LEU A 444 5.94 27.83 15.39
N LYS A 445 5.77 28.58 14.30
CA LYS A 445 6.69 28.57 13.17
C LYS A 445 8.09 29.05 13.58
N ALA A 446 8.20 30.03 14.46
CA ALA A 446 9.49 30.47 15.00
C ALA A 446 10.19 29.34 15.79
N MET A 447 9.44 28.58 16.59
CA MET A 447 9.96 27.43 17.34
C MET A 447 10.38 26.28 16.39
N ILE A 448 9.50 25.91 15.46
CA ILE A 448 9.75 24.84 14.48
C ILE A 448 10.97 25.17 13.62
N SER A 449 11.04 26.39 13.06
CA SER A 449 12.15 26.85 12.24
C SER A 449 13.49 26.74 12.98
N LYS A 450 13.50 27.04 14.27
CA LYS A 450 14.70 26.90 15.11
C LYS A 450 15.08 25.43 15.34
N ALA A 451 14.10 24.53 15.42
CA ALA A 451 14.32 23.12 15.72
C ALA A 451 14.81 22.31 14.50
N ILE A 452 14.19 22.51 13.32
CA ILE A 452 14.48 21.73 12.10
C ILE A 452 15.37 22.47 11.09
N GLY A 453 15.65 23.76 11.33
CA GLY A 453 16.52 24.51 10.43
C GLY A 453 15.92 24.78 9.05
N LEU A 454 14.59 24.94 8.93
CA LEU A 454 13.92 25.29 7.67
C LEU A 454 14.57 26.54 7.06
N PRO A 455 15.07 26.48 5.81
CA PRO A 455 15.87 27.57 5.28
C PRO A 455 15.04 28.72 4.69
N THR A 456 13.82 28.44 4.17
CA THR A 456 12.96 29.48 3.60
C THR A 456 11.55 29.39 4.16
N ILE A 457 11.07 30.49 4.76
CA ILE A 457 9.70 30.62 5.27
C ILE A 457 9.07 31.86 4.65
N ILE A 458 7.86 31.73 4.13
CA ILE A 458 7.10 32.81 3.53
C ILE A 458 5.84 33.06 4.36
N PHE A 459 5.64 34.28 4.83
CA PHE A 459 4.44 34.73 5.53
C PHE A 459 3.59 35.60 4.60
N ASP A 460 2.35 35.18 4.39
CA ASP A 460 1.37 35.94 3.60
C ASP A 460 0.27 36.48 4.52
N GLU A 461 0.16 37.81 4.61
CA GLU A 461 -0.87 38.52 5.37
C GLU A 461 -1.04 38.06 6.84
N ILE A 462 0.05 37.69 7.49
CA ILE A 462 0.03 37.25 8.89
C ILE A 462 -0.27 38.40 9.86
N ASP A 463 -0.19 39.63 9.38
CA ASP A 463 -0.38 40.88 10.10
C ASP A 463 -1.82 41.40 10.13
N THR A 464 -2.79 40.59 9.70
CA THR A 464 -4.22 40.93 9.73
C THR A 464 -4.72 41.14 11.15
N GLY A 465 -5.32 42.30 11.43
CA GLY A 465 -5.88 42.63 12.75
C GLY A 465 -4.82 43.01 13.80
N VAL A 466 -3.62 43.37 13.38
CA VAL A 466 -2.52 43.78 14.26
C VAL A 466 -2.11 45.23 13.94
N SER A 467 -1.62 45.96 14.92
CA SER A 467 -1.12 47.34 14.73
C SER A 467 -0.10 47.73 15.81
N GLY A 468 0.62 48.79 15.53
CA GLY A 468 1.49 49.43 16.50
C GLY A 468 2.59 48.53 17.06
N ARG A 469 2.69 48.48 18.40
CA ARG A 469 3.74 47.74 19.12
C ARG A 469 3.73 46.22 18.84
N VAL A 470 2.54 45.63 18.58
CA VAL A 470 2.44 44.20 18.29
C VAL A 470 3.05 43.89 16.92
N ALA A 471 2.81 44.74 15.92
CA ALA A 471 3.40 44.59 14.60
C ALA A 471 4.96 44.70 14.65
N GLU A 472 5.48 45.61 15.48
CA GLU A 472 6.90 45.73 15.74
C GLU A 472 7.49 44.44 16.36
N GLN A 473 6.84 43.86 17.35
CA GLN A 473 7.29 42.60 17.95
C GLN A 473 7.21 41.42 16.98
N MET A 474 6.17 41.34 16.14
CA MET A 474 6.11 40.35 15.04
C MET A 474 7.28 40.50 14.09
N ALA A 475 7.63 41.74 13.71
CA ALA A 475 8.78 42.05 12.85
C ALA A 475 10.10 41.60 13.48
N HIS A 476 10.27 41.81 14.79
CA HIS A 476 11.45 41.34 15.52
C HIS A 476 11.56 39.81 15.51
N ILE A 477 10.46 39.08 15.74
CA ILE A 477 10.45 37.61 15.67
C ILE A 477 10.86 37.15 14.26
N MET A 478 10.26 37.71 13.20
CA MET A 478 10.57 37.33 11.80
C MET A 478 12.02 37.66 11.45
N ARG A 479 12.56 38.80 11.91
CA ARG A 479 13.97 39.17 11.75
C ARG A 479 14.89 38.18 12.47
N ASP A 480 14.53 37.76 13.68
CA ASP A 480 15.30 36.77 14.43
C ASP A 480 15.25 35.38 13.77
N MET A 481 14.14 35.01 13.17
CA MET A 481 14.01 33.77 12.36
C MET A 481 14.94 33.82 11.13
N GLY A 482 15.14 35.00 10.51
CA GLY A 482 16.01 35.20 9.36
C GLY A 482 17.51 35.16 9.69
N LYS A 483 17.93 35.10 10.98
CA LYS A 483 19.32 34.95 11.38
C LYS A 483 19.89 33.57 11.04
N ALA A 484 21.21 33.42 11.06
CA ALA A 484 21.93 32.16 10.84
C ALA A 484 21.64 31.50 9.45
N ASN A 485 21.79 32.30 8.39
CA ASN A 485 21.59 31.89 7.00
C ASN A 485 20.19 31.35 6.68
N ARG A 486 19.16 31.78 7.40
CA ARG A 486 17.78 31.49 7.06
C ARG A 486 17.18 32.63 6.25
N GLN A 487 16.09 32.32 5.57
CA GLN A 487 15.40 33.30 4.73
C GLN A 487 13.94 33.36 5.19
N VAL A 488 13.51 34.56 5.55
CA VAL A 488 12.11 34.85 5.87
C VAL A 488 11.63 35.91 4.88
N ILE A 489 10.53 35.63 4.21
CA ILE A 489 9.87 36.54 3.27
C ILE A 489 8.51 36.86 3.85
N CYS A 490 8.19 38.14 4.08
CA CYS A 490 6.88 38.55 4.58
C CYS A 490 6.18 39.47 3.58
N ILE A 491 4.99 39.10 3.20
CA ILE A 491 4.08 39.98 2.44
C ILE A 491 3.26 40.74 3.46
N THR A 492 3.40 42.08 3.49
CA THR A 492 2.82 42.91 4.53
C THR A 492 2.22 44.21 3.97
N HIS A 493 1.26 44.76 4.71
CA HIS A 493 0.72 46.09 4.50
C HIS A 493 1.07 47.03 5.66
N LEU A 494 1.77 46.52 6.71
CA LEU A 494 2.12 47.30 7.88
C LEU A 494 3.52 47.93 7.75
N PRO A 495 3.65 49.27 7.93
CA PRO A 495 4.94 49.97 7.82
C PRO A 495 5.98 49.51 8.85
N GLN A 496 5.55 49.08 10.06
CA GLN A 496 6.44 48.56 11.10
C GLN A 496 7.16 47.28 10.66
N ILE A 497 6.43 46.37 10.00
CA ILE A 497 7.00 45.13 9.48
C ILE A 497 7.86 45.41 8.26
N ALA A 498 7.40 46.28 7.36
CA ALA A 498 8.13 46.66 6.16
C ALA A 498 9.49 47.32 6.49
N ALA A 499 9.54 48.16 7.51
CA ALA A 499 10.78 48.82 7.96
C ALA A 499 11.82 47.84 8.52
N ALA A 500 11.38 46.75 9.17
CA ALA A 500 12.28 45.78 9.79
C ALA A 500 12.99 44.84 8.80
N GLY A 501 12.52 44.77 7.53
CA GLY A 501 13.15 43.96 6.49
C GLY A 501 14.55 44.44 6.12
N SER A 502 15.49 43.50 5.94
CA SER A 502 16.83 43.82 5.39
C SER A 502 16.77 44.10 3.90
N THR A 503 15.84 43.47 3.20
CA THR A 503 15.57 43.70 1.77
C THR A 503 14.09 44.01 1.59
N HIS A 504 13.79 45.03 0.75
CA HIS A 504 12.42 45.48 0.53
C HIS A 504 12.07 45.47 -0.96
N TYR A 505 11.05 44.75 -1.33
CA TYR A 505 10.50 44.69 -2.68
C TYR A 505 9.13 45.39 -2.72
N LYS A 506 8.92 46.17 -3.78
CA LYS A 506 7.60 46.81 -4.05
C LYS A 506 6.96 46.18 -5.26
N VAL A 507 5.71 45.71 -5.11
CA VAL A 507 4.88 45.31 -6.21
C VAL A 507 4.01 46.48 -6.64
N ALA A 508 4.02 46.82 -7.91
CA ALA A 508 3.21 47.87 -8.49
C ALA A 508 2.46 47.38 -9.73
N LYS A 509 1.28 47.95 -9.97
CA LYS A 509 0.57 47.79 -11.22
C LYS A 509 0.96 48.92 -12.17
N GLN A 510 1.17 48.56 -13.43
CA GLN A 510 1.39 49.52 -14.51
C GLN A 510 0.33 49.24 -15.60
N GLU A 511 -0.36 50.29 -16.02
CA GLU A 511 -1.24 50.18 -17.19
C GLU A 511 -0.40 50.37 -18.44
N THR A 512 -0.45 49.39 -19.33
CA THR A 512 0.19 49.39 -20.64
C THR A 512 -0.87 49.34 -21.73
N GLU A 513 -0.50 49.60 -22.97
CA GLU A 513 -1.41 49.50 -24.12
C GLU A 513 -2.01 48.09 -24.29
N GLN A 514 -1.35 47.07 -23.71
CA GLN A 514 -1.75 45.65 -23.76
C GLN A 514 -2.54 45.20 -22.52
N GLY A 515 -2.77 46.09 -21.54
CA GLY A 515 -3.47 45.82 -20.29
C GLY A 515 -2.64 46.07 -19.03
N THR A 516 -3.19 45.72 -17.90
CA THR A 516 -2.51 45.89 -16.61
C THR A 516 -1.43 44.84 -16.42
N VAL A 517 -0.21 45.26 -16.13
CA VAL A 517 0.97 44.39 -15.83
C VAL A 517 1.43 44.66 -14.42
N SER A 518 1.73 43.58 -13.68
CA SER A 518 2.35 43.68 -12.36
C SER A 518 3.88 43.57 -12.47
N THR A 519 4.56 44.58 -11.90
CA THR A 519 6.01 44.61 -11.80
C THR A 519 6.46 44.54 -10.34
N MET A 520 7.66 44.01 -10.08
CA MET A 520 8.26 43.99 -8.76
C MET A 520 9.68 44.55 -8.84
N THR A 521 10.00 45.47 -7.95
CA THR A 521 11.30 46.10 -7.89
C THR A 521 11.87 46.05 -6.48
N GLN A 522 13.17 45.78 -6.37
CA GLN A 522 13.91 45.95 -5.12
C GLN A 522 14.11 47.43 -4.87
N LEU A 523 13.78 47.91 -3.67
CA LEU A 523 13.89 49.31 -3.32
C LEU A 523 15.28 49.65 -2.78
N SER A 524 15.82 50.79 -3.23
CA SER A 524 16.98 51.40 -2.57
C SER A 524 16.60 52.01 -1.21
N ASP A 525 17.57 52.36 -0.39
CA ASP A 525 17.31 52.94 0.94
C ASP A 525 16.45 54.22 0.88
N GLU A 526 16.68 55.08 -0.13
CA GLU A 526 15.86 56.28 -0.35
C GLU A 526 14.43 55.94 -0.76
N GLN A 527 14.29 54.97 -1.67
CA GLN A 527 12.97 54.48 -2.09
C GLN A 527 12.19 53.80 -0.96
N ARG A 528 12.90 53.11 -0.05
CA ARG A 528 12.29 52.50 1.16
C ARG A 528 11.71 53.58 2.07
N ILE A 529 12.42 54.67 2.32
CA ILE A 529 11.91 55.79 3.13
C ILE A 529 10.61 56.31 2.50
N THR A 530 10.60 56.54 1.19
CA THR A 530 9.40 57.03 0.46
C THR A 530 8.24 56.07 0.56
N GLU A 531 8.48 54.76 0.34
CA GLU A 531 7.43 53.72 0.40
C GLU A 531 6.84 53.62 1.82
N ILE A 532 7.67 53.58 2.85
CA ILE A 532 7.23 53.51 4.25
C ILE A 532 6.46 54.79 4.63
N ALA A 533 6.90 55.95 4.18
CA ALA A 533 6.16 57.20 4.38
C ALA A 533 4.79 57.18 3.69
N GLN A 534 4.69 56.63 2.48
CA GLN A 534 3.40 56.41 1.80
C GLN A 534 2.48 55.42 2.56
N MET A 535 3.06 54.36 3.09
CA MET A 535 2.31 53.39 3.93
C MET A 535 1.75 54.01 5.21
N LEU A 536 2.44 55.04 5.76
CA LEU A 536 2.03 55.74 6.98
C LEU A 536 0.97 56.82 6.73
N SER A 537 1.04 57.53 5.59
CA SER A 537 0.22 58.74 5.33
C SER A 537 -0.70 58.64 4.14
N GLY A 538 -0.66 57.54 3.37
CA GLY A 538 -1.34 57.40 2.10
C GLY A 538 -0.64 58.18 0.96
N SER A 539 -1.43 58.69 -0.02
CA SER A 539 -0.90 59.34 -1.21
C SER A 539 -0.15 60.67 -0.93
N ASP A 540 -0.57 61.37 0.12
CA ASP A 540 0.00 62.66 0.47
C ASP A 540 1.11 62.51 1.49
N VAL A 541 2.35 62.42 1.03
CA VAL A 541 3.52 62.24 1.88
C VAL A 541 3.92 63.54 2.53
N SER A 542 3.63 63.67 3.83
CA SER A 542 4.07 64.82 4.65
C SER A 542 5.51 64.67 5.15
N GLN A 543 6.17 65.77 5.48
CA GLN A 543 7.50 65.74 6.09
C GLN A 543 7.53 64.92 7.40
N ALA A 544 6.45 65.00 8.18
CA ALA A 544 6.31 64.20 9.40
C ALA A 544 6.25 62.69 9.14
N ALA A 545 5.63 62.28 8.03
CA ALA A 545 5.61 60.86 7.61
C ALA A 545 7.01 60.38 7.18
N VAL A 546 7.78 61.22 6.50
CA VAL A 546 9.18 60.95 6.13
C VAL A 546 10.07 60.79 7.35
N ASP A 547 9.92 61.67 8.33
CA ASP A 547 10.72 61.65 9.55
C ASP A 547 10.37 60.40 10.41
N ASN A 548 9.09 60.03 10.44
CA ASN A 548 8.64 58.81 11.07
C ASN A 548 9.14 57.56 10.36
N ALA A 549 9.11 57.53 9.01
CA ALA A 549 9.66 56.46 8.22
C ALA A 549 11.16 56.24 8.47
N LYS A 550 11.94 57.35 8.56
CA LYS A 550 13.37 57.31 8.91
C LYS A 550 13.59 56.75 10.32
N SER A 551 12.72 57.12 11.27
CA SER A 551 12.77 56.60 12.64
C SER A 551 12.50 55.09 12.70
N LEU A 552 11.53 54.61 11.93
CA LEU A 552 11.21 53.16 11.84
C LEU A 552 12.32 52.34 11.18
N LEU A 553 13.01 52.91 10.17
CA LEU A 553 14.14 52.27 9.48
C LEU A 553 15.40 52.21 10.33
N ALA A 554 15.55 53.09 11.31
CA ALA A 554 16.67 53.12 12.24
C ALA A 554 16.59 52.05 13.37
N LEU A 555 15.45 51.34 13.45
CA LEU A 555 15.25 50.18 14.33
C LEU A 555 15.80 48.91 13.66
#